data_51357462dfa311586c784d60419ab5b2
#
_entry.id   51357462dfa311586c784d60419ab5b2
#
_cell.length_a   1.000
_cell.length_b   1.000
_cell.length_c   1.000
_cell.angle_alpha   90.00
_cell.angle_beta   90.00
_cell.angle_gamma   90.00
#
_symmetry.space_group_name_H-M   'P 1'
#
loop_
_entity.id
_entity.type
_entity.pdbx_description
1 polymer ?
#
loop_
_entity_poly.entity_id
_entity_poly.type
_entity_poly.pdbx_seq_one_letter_code
_entity_poly.pdbx_strand_id
1 'polypeptide(L)'
;GNPSVMRGIGIDLVAMCVNDVITCGAKPLYFLDYICTSDLKLHGELVKHLVDGIAEGCKQSGCSLLGGETAEHPRRSAMVDPIKDIAGFCTGIVEQSEIIDGSLIRESDVIIGIESSGVHSNGFSLIREMLWRHKIFIRKGYDEKWGGGKIEDPSPTPELLNPTIIYAPLVANLTKDFPIMGMAHITGGGIPENLPRCIPDGLEARVDYNSW
;
A
#
# COMPACT_ATOMS: atom_id res chain seq x y z
N GLY A 1 10.00 -4.20 18.13
CA GLY A 1 8.93 -4.34 17.13
C GLY A 1 8.68 -5.80 16.78
N ASN A 2 7.51 -6.12 16.27
CA ASN A 2 7.21 -7.46 15.81
C ASN A 2 7.79 -7.66 14.39
N PRO A 3 8.67 -8.65 14.15
CA PRO A 3 9.29 -8.92 12.86
C PRO A 3 8.28 -9.12 11.72
N SER A 4 7.17 -9.82 11.98
CA SER A 4 6.14 -10.06 10.96
C SER A 4 5.45 -8.79 10.50
N VAL A 5 5.24 -7.82 11.40
CA VAL A 5 4.66 -6.50 11.07
C VAL A 5 5.62 -5.72 10.18
N MET A 6 6.91 -5.71 10.50
CA MET A 6 7.91 -5.02 9.65
C MET A 6 7.98 -5.61 8.25
N ARG A 7 7.90 -6.95 8.14
CA ARG A 7 7.84 -7.62 6.85
C ARG A 7 6.56 -7.24 6.07
N GLY A 8 5.41 -7.18 6.75
CA GLY A 8 4.15 -6.70 6.15
C GLY A 8 4.28 -5.29 5.58
N ILE A 9 4.86 -4.36 6.36
CA ILE A 9 5.11 -2.98 5.92
C ILE A 9 6.04 -2.93 4.69
N GLY A 10 7.03 -3.81 4.60
CA GLY A 10 7.87 -3.93 3.41
C GLY A 10 7.10 -4.36 2.17
N ILE A 11 6.18 -5.31 2.31
CA ILE A 11 5.27 -5.71 1.22
C ILE A 11 4.36 -4.54 0.84
N ASP A 12 3.81 -3.83 1.82
CA ASP A 12 2.96 -2.65 1.60
C ASP A 12 3.67 -1.59 0.75
N LEU A 13 4.93 -1.31 1.06
CA LEU A 13 5.73 -0.32 0.32
C LEU A 13 5.83 -0.68 -1.17
N VAL A 14 6.11 -1.95 -1.48
CA VAL A 14 6.18 -2.42 -2.87
C VAL A 14 4.80 -2.37 -3.52
N ALA A 15 3.77 -2.85 -2.81
CA ALA A 15 2.41 -2.88 -3.32
C ALA A 15 1.89 -1.49 -3.69
N MET A 16 2.14 -0.48 -2.85
CA MET A 16 1.73 0.91 -3.11
C MET A 16 2.30 1.44 -4.43
N CYS A 17 3.56 1.14 -4.72
CA CYS A 17 4.21 1.60 -5.96
C CYS A 17 3.82 0.74 -7.17
N VAL A 18 3.84 -0.58 -7.02
CA VAL A 18 3.57 -1.52 -8.11
C VAL A 18 2.12 -1.44 -8.58
N ASN A 19 1.17 -1.33 -7.64
CA ASN A 19 -0.24 -1.24 -7.98
C ASN A 19 -0.57 0.06 -8.75
N ASP A 20 0.18 1.14 -8.55
CA ASP A 20 0.07 2.33 -9.39
C ASP A 20 0.63 2.08 -10.81
N VAL A 21 1.82 1.47 -10.88
CA VAL A 21 2.49 1.19 -12.17
C VAL A 21 1.63 0.32 -13.10
N ILE A 22 0.95 -0.69 -12.56
CA ILE A 22 0.15 -1.60 -13.37
C ILE A 22 -1.14 -0.98 -13.90
N THR A 23 -1.61 0.15 -13.34
CA THR A 23 -2.87 0.79 -13.79
C THR A 23 -2.82 1.27 -15.24
N CYS A 24 -1.65 1.57 -15.76
CA CYS A 24 -1.46 1.93 -17.16
C CYS A 24 -1.09 0.72 -18.06
N GLY A 25 -1.23 -0.51 -17.57
CA GLY A 25 -0.84 -1.72 -18.31
C GLY A 25 0.65 -2.05 -18.23
N ALA A 26 1.45 -1.27 -17.50
CA ALA A 26 2.89 -1.47 -17.46
C ALA A 26 3.27 -2.71 -16.62
N LYS A 27 4.26 -3.45 -17.10
CA LYS A 27 4.90 -4.53 -16.37
C LYS A 27 5.97 -3.95 -15.44
N PRO A 28 5.90 -4.18 -14.11
CA PRO A 28 6.95 -3.79 -13.19
C PRO A 28 8.30 -4.41 -13.56
N LEU A 29 9.39 -3.63 -13.58
CA LEU A 29 10.72 -4.08 -13.92
C LEU A 29 11.65 -4.12 -12.72
N TYR A 30 11.77 -2.99 -12.02
CA TYR A 30 12.64 -2.89 -10.86
C TYR A 30 12.10 -1.91 -9.81
N PHE A 31 12.58 -2.11 -8.62
CA PHE A 31 12.22 -1.37 -7.43
C PHE A 31 13.47 -0.85 -6.71
N LEU A 32 13.36 0.32 -6.14
CA LEU A 32 14.33 0.95 -5.26
C LEU A 32 13.62 1.40 -3.99
N ASP A 33 14.28 1.29 -2.84
CA ASP A 33 13.75 1.76 -1.58
C ASP A 33 14.60 2.86 -0.95
N TYR A 34 13.97 3.61 -0.06
CA TYR A 34 14.62 4.52 0.88
C TYR A 34 14.07 4.25 2.28
N ILE A 35 14.95 4.02 3.22
CA ILE A 35 14.61 3.74 4.62
C ILE A 35 15.30 4.76 5.51
N CYS A 36 14.52 5.48 6.33
CA CYS A 36 15.06 6.37 7.33
C CYS A 36 14.86 5.79 8.73
N THR A 37 15.95 5.57 9.45
CA THR A 37 15.93 5.09 10.83
C THR A 37 16.54 6.10 11.80
N SER A 38 16.22 5.99 13.08
CA SER A 38 16.80 6.86 14.10
C SER A 38 18.17 6.39 14.60
N ASP A 39 18.43 5.09 14.53
CA ASP A 39 19.65 4.45 15.01
C ASP A 39 19.76 3.04 14.41
N LEU A 40 20.67 2.87 13.46
CA LEU A 40 20.82 1.60 12.75
C LEU A 40 21.40 0.50 13.63
N LYS A 41 22.24 0.83 14.59
CA LYS A 41 22.80 -0.16 15.55
C LYS A 41 21.72 -0.74 16.44
N LEU A 42 20.76 0.08 16.86
CA LEU A 42 19.66 -0.33 17.72
C LEU A 42 18.52 -0.99 16.93
N HIS A 43 18.28 -0.56 15.70
CA HIS A 43 17.09 -0.94 14.91
C HIS A 43 17.40 -1.76 13.66
N GLY A 44 18.64 -2.21 13.47
CA GLY A 44 19.08 -2.96 12.30
C GLY A 44 18.26 -4.21 12.01
N GLU A 45 17.83 -4.95 13.03
CA GLU A 45 16.96 -6.11 12.86
C GLU A 45 15.57 -5.73 12.33
N LEU A 46 15.02 -4.57 12.72
CA LEU A 46 13.75 -4.08 12.18
C LEU A 46 13.90 -3.68 10.70
N VAL A 47 15.00 -3.00 10.38
CA VAL A 47 15.34 -2.63 8.99
C VAL A 47 15.49 -3.90 8.14
N LYS A 48 16.18 -4.93 8.65
CA LYS A 48 16.32 -6.20 7.96
C LYS A 48 14.96 -6.83 7.63
N HIS A 49 14.05 -6.93 8.61
CA HIS A 49 12.71 -7.48 8.37
C HIS A 49 11.89 -6.64 7.40
N LEU A 50 12.07 -5.33 7.40
CA LEU A 50 11.46 -4.45 6.41
C LEU A 50 11.97 -4.75 5.01
N VAL A 51 13.29 -4.87 4.83
CA VAL A 51 13.93 -5.22 3.56
C VAL A 51 13.53 -6.63 3.08
N ASP A 52 13.44 -7.61 4.01
CA ASP A 52 12.91 -8.94 3.70
C ASP A 52 11.48 -8.87 3.14
N GLY A 53 10.65 -7.95 3.67
CA GLY A 53 9.30 -7.69 3.14
C GLY A 53 9.32 -7.02 1.77
N ILE A 54 10.19 -6.06 1.55
CA ILE A 54 10.39 -5.41 0.25
C ILE A 54 10.81 -6.47 -0.80
N ALA A 55 11.77 -7.31 -0.47
CA ALA A 55 12.22 -8.39 -1.36
C ALA A 55 11.09 -9.38 -1.70
N GLU A 56 10.26 -9.72 -0.71
CA GLU A 56 9.08 -10.56 -0.92
C GLU A 56 8.05 -9.89 -1.84
N GLY A 57 7.74 -8.60 -1.60
CA GLY A 57 6.84 -7.83 -2.46
C GLY A 57 7.35 -7.73 -3.90
N CYS A 58 8.64 -7.50 -4.09
CA CYS A 58 9.27 -7.51 -5.42
C CYS A 58 9.14 -8.86 -6.11
N LYS A 59 9.33 -9.96 -5.37
CA LYS A 59 9.14 -11.31 -5.89
C LYS A 59 7.68 -11.56 -6.31
N GLN A 60 6.72 -11.15 -5.49
CA GLN A 60 5.28 -11.29 -5.80
C GLN A 60 4.88 -10.49 -7.04
N SER A 61 5.44 -9.31 -7.23
CA SER A 61 5.17 -8.45 -8.38
C SER A 61 5.95 -8.81 -9.65
N GLY A 62 6.93 -9.70 -9.53
CA GLY A 62 7.80 -10.09 -10.64
C GLY A 62 8.82 -9.01 -11.04
N CYS A 63 9.07 -8.02 -10.16
CA CYS A 63 10.11 -7.01 -10.39
C CYS A 63 11.39 -7.34 -9.60
N SER A 64 12.49 -6.70 -9.99
CA SER A 64 13.80 -6.87 -9.34
C SER A 64 14.02 -5.78 -8.29
N LEU A 65 14.36 -6.16 -7.05
CA LEU A 65 14.92 -5.21 -6.09
C LEU A 65 16.37 -4.92 -6.48
N LEU A 66 16.64 -3.74 -7.07
CA LEU A 66 17.98 -3.38 -7.52
C LEU A 66 18.86 -2.82 -6.42
N GLY A 67 18.25 -2.24 -5.39
CA GLY A 67 18.95 -1.62 -4.28
C GLY A 67 18.09 -0.58 -3.59
N GLY A 68 18.73 0.24 -2.79
CA GLY A 68 18.07 1.31 -2.04
C GLY A 68 19.08 2.09 -1.22
N GLU A 69 18.58 2.94 -0.34
CA GLU A 69 19.38 3.75 0.57
C GLU A 69 18.81 3.68 1.99
N THR A 70 19.68 3.52 2.97
CA THR A 70 19.30 3.60 4.37
C THR A 70 19.99 4.79 5.04
N ALA A 71 19.19 5.78 5.41
CA ALA A 71 19.66 6.97 6.10
C ALA A 71 19.46 6.85 7.62
N GLU A 72 20.44 7.32 8.37
CA GLU A 72 20.33 7.46 9.82
C GLU A 72 20.13 8.93 10.18
N HIS A 73 18.98 9.23 10.80
CA HIS A 73 18.69 10.56 11.33
C HIS A 73 18.70 10.52 12.85
N PRO A 74 19.77 11.01 13.49
CA PRO A 74 19.94 10.97 14.94
C PRO A 74 18.81 11.63 15.71
N ARG A 75 18.62 11.16 16.91
CA ARG A 75 17.55 11.61 17.81
C ARG A 75 17.66 13.10 18.18
N ARG A 76 16.54 13.81 18.05
CA ARG A 76 16.38 15.14 18.69
C ARG A 76 15.33 15.15 19.80
N SER A 77 14.66 14.04 20.10
CA SER A 77 13.65 13.93 21.17
C SER A 77 13.56 12.52 21.74
N ALA A 78 13.00 12.39 22.94
CA ALA A 78 12.82 11.12 23.63
C ALA A 78 11.73 10.22 23.07
N MET A 79 10.87 10.73 22.19
CA MET A 79 9.85 9.95 21.48
C MET A 79 10.34 9.67 20.06
N VAL A 80 10.83 8.46 19.84
CA VAL A 80 11.44 8.14 18.53
C VAL A 80 10.90 6.82 18.03
N ASP A 81 10.20 6.92 16.89
CA ASP A 81 9.89 5.75 16.09
C ASP A 81 11.19 5.15 15.56
N PRO A 82 11.36 3.83 15.64
CA PRO A 82 12.55 3.14 15.13
C PRO A 82 12.79 3.41 13.66
N ILE A 83 11.74 3.28 12.86
CA ILE A 83 11.70 3.65 11.45
C ILE A 83 10.92 4.95 11.35
N LYS A 84 11.53 5.98 10.81
CA LYS A 84 10.94 7.32 10.71
C LYS A 84 10.18 7.52 9.45
N ASP A 85 10.70 6.99 8.36
CA ASP A 85 10.11 7.14 7.05
C ASP A 85 10.59 6.03 6.12
N ILE A 86 9.75 5.67 5.16
CA ILE A 86 10.07 4.75 4.08
C ILE A 86 9.47 5.29 2.79
N ALA A 87 10.21 5.17 1.71
CA ALA A 87 9.73 5.50 0.38
C ALA A 87 10.13 4.41 -0.61
N GLY A 88 9.35 4.24 -1.66
CA GLY A 88 9.62 3.30 -2.73
C GLY A 88 9.50 3.95 -4.10
N PHE A 89 10.22 3.41 -5.05
CA PHE A 89 10.18 3.81 -6.44
C PHE A 89 10.17 2.58 -7.33
N CYS A 90 9.11 2.43 -8.14
CA CYS A 90 8.97 1.35 -9.09
C CYS A 90 9.02 1.89 -10.52
N THR A 91 9.78 1.24 -11.38
CA THR A 91 9.76 1.48 -12.83
C THR A 91 9.12 0.31 -13.53
N GLY A 92 8.19 0.60 -14.41
CA GLY A 92 7.59 -0.38 -15.30
C GLY A 92 7.80 -0.04 -16.77
N ILE A 93 7.44 -0.97 -17.64
CA ILE A 93 7.47 -0.81 -19.10
C ILE A 93 6.17 -1.29 -19.70
N VAL A 94 5.70 -0.59 -20.72
CA VAL A 94 4.53 -0.93 -21.53
C VAL A 94 4.81 -0.50 -22.98
N GLU A 95 4.36 -1.28 -23.95
CA GLU A 95 4.37 -0.85 -25.34
C GLU A 95 3.40 0.32 -25.53
N GLN A 96 3.77 1.30 -26.33
CA GLN A 96 2.94 2.51 -26.53
C GLN A 96 1.53 2.19 -27.00
N SER A 97 1.37 1.14 -27.80
CA SER A 97 0.07 0.67 -28.30
C SER A 97 -0.78 -0.08 -27.27
N GLU A 98 -0.19 -0.46 -26.14
CA GLU A 98 -0.83 -1.25 -25.07
C GLU A 98 -1.08 -0.42 -23.80
N ILE A 99 -0.82 0.89 -23.85
CA ILE A 99 -1.08 1.78 -22.71
C ILE A 99 -2.58 1.80 -22.42
N ILE A 100 -2.91 1.56 -21.16
CA ILE A 100 -4.28 1.67 -20.62
C ILE A 100 -4.39 3.04 -19.93
N ASP A 101 -5.08 3.96 -20.57
CA ASP A 101 -5.23 5.34 -20.11
C ASP A 101 -6.69 5.80 -19.91
N GLY A 102 -7.63 4.90 -20.10
CA GLY A 102 -9.06 5.19 -20.01
C GLY A 102 -9.69 5.75 -21.29
N SER A 103 -8.91 6.16 -22.28
CA SER A 103 -9.41 6.82 -23.50
C SER A 103 -10.39 5.96 -24.34
N LEU A 104 -10.36 4.66 -24.15
CA LEU A 104 -11.24 3.72 -24.83
C LEU A 104 -12.52 3.37 -24.04
N ILE A 105 -12.69 3.90 -22.85
CA ILE A 105 -13.91 3.69 -22.03
C ILE A 105 -15.11 4.34 -22.74
N ARG A 106 -16.22 3.61 -22.74
CA ARG A 106 -17.46 4.01 -23.42
C ARG A 106 -18.64 3.94 -22.47
N GLU A 107 -19.72 4.62 -22.86
CA GLU A 107 -21.01 4.47 -22.20
C GLU A 107 -21.44 3.01 -22.15
N SER A 108 -21.93 2.58 -21.01
CA SER A 108 -22.36 1.20 -20.71
C SER A 108 -21.23 0.19 -20.45
N ASP A 109 -19.97 0.60 -20.43
CA ASP A 109 -18.91 -0.27 -19.95
C ASP A 109 -19.12 -0.59 -18.45
N VAL A 110 -18.72 -1.80 -18.05
CA VAL A 110 -18.95 -2.31 -16.70
C VAL A 110 -17.74 -2.04 -15.82
N ILE A 111 -18.00 -1.52 -14.63
CA ILE A 111 -16.98 -1.36 -13.58
C ILE A 111 -16.93 -2.63 -12.74
N ILE A 112 -15.74 -3.21 -12.62
CA ILE A 112 -15.49 -4.39 -11.80
C ILE A 112 -14.61 -3.99 -10.63
N GLY A 113 -15.08 -4.23 -9.39
CA GLY A 113 -14.29 -4.09 -8.18
C GLY A 113 -13.48 -5.35 -7.89
N ILE A 114 -12.21 -5.18 -7.57
CA ILE A 114 -11.36 -6.24 -7.05
C ILE A 114 -11.21 -6.02 -5.54
N GLU A 115 -11.49 -7.07 -4.75
CA GLU A 115 -11.46 -6.98 -3.29
C GLU A 115 -10.06 -6.70 -2.75
N SER A 116 -10.02 -6.12 -1.54
CA SER A 116 -8.80 -5.92 -0.76
C SER A 116 -8.66 -6.98 0.33
N SER A 117 -7.45 -7.12 0.89
CA SER A 117 -7.20 -7.95 2.08
C SER A 117 -7.56 -7.26 3.41
N GLY A 118 -8.06 -6.04 3.35
CA GLY A 118 -8.35 -5.18 4.49
C GLY A 118 -8.13 -3.71 4.14
N VAL A 119 -7.67 -2.92 5.09
CA VAL A 119 -7.47 -1.47 4.92
C VAL A 119 -6.32 -1.15 3.97
N HIS A 120 -5.44 -2.12 3.73
CA HIS A 120 -4.18 -1.92 3.02
C HIS A 120 -3.32 -0.83 3.70
N SER A 121 -2.74 0.08 2.92
CA SER A 121 -1.85 1.13 3.43
C SER A 121 -2.51 2.51 3.52
N ASN A 122 -3.82 2.62 3.31
CA ASN A 122 -4.53 3.89 3.24
C ASN A 122 -5.58 4.05 4.36
N GLY A 123 -5.94 5.29 4.68
CA GLY A 123 -6.98 5.59 5.66
C GLY A 123 -6.54 5.50 7.12
N PHE A 124 -5.28 5.23 7.44
CA PHE A 124 -4.81 5.06 8.82
C PHE A 124 -4.93 6.29 9.70
N SER A 125 -4.94 7.49 9.13
CA SER A 125 -5.18 8.72 9.90
C SER A 125 -6.58 8.70 10.55
N LEU A 126 -7.60 8.34 9.77
CA LEU A 126 -8.97 8.21 10.25
C LEU A 126 -9.10 7.03 11.22
N ILE A 127 -8.52 5.88 10.90
CA ILE A 127 -8.55 4.69 11.77
C ILE A 127 -7.96 5.03 13.14
N ARG A 128 -6.79 5.65 13.17
CA ARG A 128 -6.14 6.08 14.42
C ARG A 128 -7.01 7.04 15.22
N GLU A 129 -7.65 8.00 14.54
CA GLU A 129 -8.56 8.93 15.18
C GLU A 129 -9.79 8.21 15.76
N MET A 130 -10.39 7.27 15.03
CA MET A 130 -11.53 6.48 15.50
C MET A 130 -11.14 5.61 16.72
N LEU A 131 -10.01 4.91 16.63
CA LEU A 131 -9.50 4.11 17.73
C LEU A 131 -9.25 4.97 18.97
N TRP A 132 -8.69 6.17 18.80
CA TRP A 132 -8.49 7.13 19.88
C TRP A 132 -9.81 7.60 20.49
N ARG A 133 -10.77 8.05 19.68
CA ARG A 133 -12.08 8.54 20.13
C ARG A 133 -12.88 7.48 20.89
N HIS A 134 -12.81 6.23 20.45
CA HIS A 134 -13.49 5.10 21.07
C HIS A 134 -12.67 4.40 22.15
N LYS A 135 -11.50 4.94 22.50
CA LYS A 135 -10.58 4.34 23.46
C LYS A 135 -10.22 2.88 23.15
N ILE A 136 -10.24 2.53 21.88
CA ILE A 136 -9.83 1.22 21.39
C ILE A 136 -8.32 1.28 21.17
N PHE A 137 -7.57 0.60 22.00
CA PHE A 137 -6.11 0.62 21.94
C PHE A 137 -5.62 -0.73 21.40
N ILE A 138 -4.91 -0.70 20.31
CA ILE A 138 -4.48 -1.90 19.57
C ILE A 138 -3.19 -2.50 20.16
N ARG A 139 -2.67 -2.03 21.28
CA ARG A 139 -1.38 -2.50 21.79
C ARG A 139 -1.23 -2.49 23.30
N LYS A 140 -0.88 -3.66 23.86
CA LYS A 140 -0.30 -3.77 25.20
C LYS A 140 1.05 -3.03 25.22
N GLY A 141 1.16 -1.91 25.95
CA GLY A 141 2.39 -1.12 26.05
C GLY A 141 2.37 0.21 25.28
N TYR A 142 1.25 0.65 24.78
CA TYR A 142 1.08 2.05 24.40
C TYR A 142 1.03 2.88 25.70
N ASP A 143 2.04 3.72 25.87
CA ASP A 143 2.39 4.44 27.06
C ASP A 143 1.19 5.21 27.65
N GLU A 144 1.03 5.21 28.96
CA GLU A 144 0.03 5.96 29.74
C GLU A 144 0.00 7.46 29.41
N LYS A 145 1.07 8.00 28.82
CA LYS A 145 1.16 9.39 28.35
C LYS A 145 0.10 9.75 27.30
N TRP A 146 -0.50 8.77 26.63
CA TRP A 146 -1.53 8.97 25.62
C TRP A 146 -2.94 8.66 26.13
N GLY A 147 -3.15 8.64 27.45
CA GLY A 147 -4.46 8.41 28.06
C GLY A 147 -4.86 6.94 28.11
N GLY A 148 -3.89 6.04 28.14
CA GLY A 148 -4.08 4.59 28.15
C GLY A 148 -4.82 4.09 29.37
N GLY A 149 -6.03 3.52 29.19
CA GLY A 149 -6.64 2.60 30.11
C GLY A 149 -6.02 1.21 30.00
N LYS A 150 -6.11 0.39 31.03
CA LYS A 150 -5.76 -1.04 30.97
C LYS A 150 -6.64 -1.74 29.95
N ILE A 151 -6.03 -2.35 28.95
CA ILE A 151 -6.75 -3.15 27.94
C ILE A 151 -6.39 -4.61 28.16
N GLU A 152 -7.42 -5.43 28.32
CA GLU A 152 -7.24 -6.83 28.69
C GLU A 152 -6.84 -7.75 27.51
N ASP A 153 -7.03 -7.34 26.27
CA ASP A 153 -6.43 -8.01 25.10
C ASP A 153 -6.42 -7.10 23.86
N PRO A 154 -5.25 -6.65 23.45
CA PRO A 154 -5.11 -5.83 22.29
C PRO A 154 -4.24 -6.51 21.23
N SER A 155 -4.62 -7.64 20.75
CA SER A 155 -4.14 -8.04 19.44
C SER A 155 -4.71 -7.05 18.45
N PRO A 156 -3.88 -6.38 17.59
CA PRO A 156 -4.43 -5.67 16.46
C PRO A 156 -5.33 -6.63 15.73
N THR A 157 -6.50 -6.17 15.30
CA THR A 157 -7.30 -7.02 14.42
C THR A 157 -6.39 -7.44 13.28
N PRO A 158 -6.23 -8.74 13.01
CA PRO A 158 -5.33 -9.20 11.96
C PRO A 158 -5.54 -8.44 10.66
N GLU A 159 -6.78 -8.06 10.37
CA GLU A 159 -7.19 -7.33 9.17
C GLU A 159 -6.50 -5.96 8.99
N LEU A 160 -6.23 -5.24 10.09
CA LEU A 160 -5.53 -3.95 10.03
C LEU A 160 -4.04 -4.08 9.68
N LEU A 161 -3.48 -5.27 9.84
CA LEU A 161 -2.08 -5.56 9.59
C LEU A 161 -1.88 -6.52 8.41
N ASN A 162 -2.95 -6.90 7.72
CA ASN A 162 -2.83 -7.68 6.50
C ASN A 162 -2.05 -6.86 5.46
N PRO A 163 -0.98 -7.41 4.88
CA PRO A 163 -0.27 -6.72 3.83
C PRO A 163 -1.17 -6.41 2.64
N THR A 164 -0.91 -5.28 2.01
CA THR A 164 -1.55 -4.86 0.77
C THR A 164 -1.38 -5.92 -0.31
N ILE A 165 -2.47 -6.30 -0.98
CA ILE A 165 -2.42 -7.22 -2.11
C ILE A 165 -1.62 -6.59 -3.25
N ILE A 166 -0.69 -7.34 -3.82
CA ILE A 166 0.01 -6.99 -5.05
C ILE A 166 -0.79 -7.56 -6.21
N TYR A 167 -1.49 -6.70 -6.95
CA TYR A 167 -2.37 -7.12 -8.04
C TYR A 167 -1.65 -7.38 -9.37
N ALA A 168 -0.35 -7.15 -9.46
CA ALA A 168 0.40 -7.29 -10.71
C ALA A 168 0.23 -8.65 -11.41
N PRO A 169 0.28 -9.82 -10.73
CA PRO A 169 0.02 -11.10 -11.38
C PRO A 169 -1.41 -11.25 -11.90
N LEU A 170 -2.39 -10.73 -11.15
CA LEU A 170 -3.79 -10.77 -11.55
C LEU A 170 -4.02 -9.90 -12.79
N VAL A 171 -3.56 -8.65 -12.76
CA VAL A 171 -3.70 -7.69 -13.87
C VAL A 171 -3.01 -8.22 -15.12
N ALA A 172 -1.79 -8.76 -14.98
CA ALA A 172 -1.06 -9.34 -16.11
C ALA A 172 -1.77 -10.53 -16.76
N ASN A 173 -2.64 -11.24 -16.04
CA ASN A 173 -3.47 -12.29 -16.62
C ASN A 173 -4.76 -11.71 -17.22
N LEU A 174 -5.41 -10.79 -16.52
CA LEU A 174 -6.65 -10.18 -17.02
C LEU A 174 -6.44 -9.45 -18.35
N THR A 175 -5.36 -8.70 -18.50
CA THR A 175 -5.06 -7.95 -19.72
C THR A 175 -4.74 -8.83 -20.94
N LYS A 176 -4.39 -10.12 -20.72
CA LYS A 176 -4.23 -11.08 -21.83
C LYS A 176 -5.55 -11.60 -22.35
N ASP A 177 -6.51 -11.80 -21.46
CA ASP A 177 -7.74 -12.51 -21.76
C ASP A 177 -8.92 -11.56 -22.02
N PHE A 178 -8.83 -10.32 -21.53
CA PHE A 178 -9.93 -9.35 -21.59
C PHE A 178 -9.44 -7.97 -22.03
N PRO A 179 -10.25 -7.24 -22.80
CA PRO A 179 -9.99 -5.84 -23.12
C PRO A 179 -10.28 -4.96 -21.90
N ILE A 180 -9.23 -4.54 -21.18
CA ILE A 180 -9.32 -3.62 -20.06
C ILE A 180 -9.14 -2.20 -20.59
N MET A 181 -10.17 -1.36 -20.45
CA MET A 181 -10.16 0.00 -20.98
C MET A 181 -9.62 1.04 -20.03
N GLY A 182 -9.67 0.78 -18.73
CA GLY A 182 -9.16 1.66 -17.67
C GLY A 182 -8.99 0.91 -16.37
N MET A 183 -8.11 1.39 -15.52
CA MET A 183 -7.89 0.87 -14.16
C MET A 183 -7.69 2.02 -13.18
N ALA A 184 -8.21 1.87 -11.97
CA ALA A 184 -8.00 2.81 -10.88
C ALA A 184 -7.50 2.08 -9.64
N HIS A 185 -6.37 2.49 -9.11
CA HIS A 185 -5.88 2.04 -7.80
C HIS A 185 -6.55 2.90 -6.72
N ILE A 186 -7.41 2.29 -5.92
CA ILE A 186 -8.16 3.00 -4.88
C ILE A 186 -7.26 3.18 -3.67
N THR A 187 -6.80 4.41 -3.46
CA THR A 187 -5.90 4.84 -2.38
C THR A 187 -6.55 5.96 -1.55
N GLY A 188 -5.77 6.90 -1.02
CA GLY A 188 -6.29 8.07 -0.30
C GLY A 188 -7.31 8.84 -1.15
N GLY A 189 -8.41 9.25 -0.52
CA GLY A 189 -9.55 9.85 -1.21
C GLY A 189 -10.62 8.86 -1.68
N GLY A 190 -10.34 7.54 -1.63
CA GLY A 190 -11.31 6.48 -1.93
C GLY A 190 -11.77 6.46 -3.39
N ILE A 191 -12.90 5.81 -3.63
CA ILE A 191 -13.51 5.69 -4.97
C ILE A 191 -13.76 7.07 -5.60
N PRO A 192 -14.32 8.07 -4.88
CA PRO A 192 -14.65 9.38 -5.49
C PRO A 192 -13.46 10.13 -6.07
N GLU A 193 -12.26 9.99 -5.51
CA GLU A 193 -11.09 10.73 -5.96
C GLU A 193 -10.18 9.92 -6.90
N ASN A 194 -10.26 8.60 -6.87
CA ASN A 194 -9.38 7.75 -7.67
C ASN A 194 -10.04 7.25 -8.96
N LEU A 195 -11.29 6.77 -8.90
CA LEU A 195 -11.98 6.24 -10.07
C LEU A 195 -12.12 7.26 -11.22
N PRO A 196 -12.45 8.55 -10.97
CA PRO A 196 -12.57 9.53 -12.06
C PRO A 196 -11.28 9.77 -12.85
N ARG A 197 -10.11 9.42 -12.32
CA ARG A 197 -8.82 9.66 -12.99
C ARG A 197 -8.66 8.89 -14.30
N CYS A 198 -9.37 7.77 -14.44
CA CYS A 198 -9.35 6.99 -15.68
C CYS A 198 -10.61 7.15 -16.52
N ILE A 199 -11.59 7.97 -16.09
CA ILE A 199 -12.83 8.19 -16.83
C ILE A 199 -12.67 9.37 -17.79
N PRO A 200 -12.95 9.23 -19.10
CA PRO A 200 -12.86 10.32 -20.06
C PRO A 200 -13.87 11.45 -19.78
N ASP A 201 -13.54 12.65 -20.22
CA ASP A 201 -14.45 13.79 -20.17
C ASP A 201 -15.81 13.47 -20.83
N GLY A 202 -16.89 13.84 -20.17
CA GLY A 202 -18.26 13.65 -20.64
C GLY A 202 -18.87 12.31 -20.21
N LEU A 203 -18.12 11.44 -19.54
CA LEU A 203 -18.62 10.22 -18.91
C LEU A 203 -18.62 10.33 -17.39
N GLU A 204 -19.46 9.56 -16.73
CA GLU A 204 -19.45 9.41 -15.27
C GLU A 204 -19.48 7.93 -14.89
N ALA A 205 -18.84 7.62 -13.75
CA ALA A 205 -18.90 6.30 -13.16
C ALA A 205 -20.06 6.20 -12.19
N ARG A 206 -20.94 5.21 -12.37
CA ARG A 206 -22.03 4.92 -11.45
C ARG A 206 -21.73 3.66 -10.65
N VAL A 207 -21.55 3.82 -9.35
CA VAL A 207 -21.29 2.71 -8.43
C VAL A 207 -22.48 2.50 -7.52
N ASP A 208 -23.07 1.31 -7.55
CA ASP A 208 -24.16 0.92 -6.67
C ASP A 208 -23.58 0.23 -5.43
N TYR A 209 -23.59 0.92 -4.29
CA TYR A 209 -23.09 0.39 -3.02
C TYR A 209 -23.88 -0.81 -2.46
N ASN A 210 -25.01 -1.19 -3.07
CA ASN A 210 -25.75 -2.38 -2.69
C ASN A 210 -25.40 -3.61 -3.54
N SER A 211 -24.47 -3.48 -4.47
CA SER A 211 -24.08 -4.55 -5.40
C SER A 211 -22.92 -5.42 -4.92
N TRP A 212 -22.39 -5.17 -3.73
CA TRP A 212 -21.25 -5.88 -3.12
C TRP A 212 -21.46 -6.16 -1.63
#